data_d42669d8d95e8c85c30f0a1967818a60
#
_entry.id   d42669d8d95e8c85c30f0a1967818a60
#
_cell.length_a   1.000
_cell.length_b   1.000
_cell.length_c   1.000
_cell.angle_alpha   90.00
_cell.angle_beta   90.00
_cell.angle_gamma   90.00
#
_symmetry.space_group_name_H-M   'P 1'
#
loop_
_entity.id
_entity.type
_entity.pdbx_description
1 polymer ?
#
loop_
_entity_poly.entity_id
_entity_poly.type
_entity_poly.pdbx_seq_one_letter_code
_entity_poly.pdbx_strand_id
1 'polypeptide(L)'
;CNEGHAALCNLQRLCDYIESGLTFNQAMELVRASSLYTVHTPVPAGHDYFDEELFGKYMGDYPAKLGISWDEFIGMGRTNPDDHSERFCMSTFACNTCQEVNGVSKLHGWVSQKMFAPLWKGYFPEENAVGYVTNGVHLPTWTATEWRKVYDKYFDESFMGDQSNESIWHAIYNVPDAEIWETRMALKQKLIKYIRDKFTKQWLRNQGDPAKVVSILERINPNALMIGFCRRFATYKRAHLLFTDLERLEKIVNNPERPVLFFFSGKAHPADGAGQGLIKRIFEISRMPQFLGKIIFLEDYDMQLARRLVSGVDIWMNTPTRPLEASGTSGEKAEMNGVVNLSVLDGWWVEGYREGAGWALPEKRTYQNQGYQDQLDAATIYGLLENEIAPLYFNKNQDGYSEDWVKVV
;
A
#
# COMPACT_ATOMS: atom_id res chain seq x y z
N CYS A 1 4.01 15.00 13.59
CA CYS A 1 2.85 14.16 13.93
C CYS A 1 2.22 13.58 12.65
N ASN A 2 1.48 12.48 12.78
CA ASN A 2 0.65 11.91 11.73
C ASN A 2 -0.78 12.46 11.84
N GLU A 3 -1.66 12.09 10.91
CA GLU A 3 -3.08 12.42 10.98
C GLU A 3 -3.80 11.75 12.16
N GLY A 4 -5.02 12.18 12.40
CA GLY A 4 -5.90 11.68 13.44
C GLY A 4 -5.42 12.07 14.84
N HIS A 5 -5.56 11.16 15.78
CA HIS A 5 -5.27 11.38 17.20
C HIS A 5 -3.82 11.81 17.49
N ALA A 6 -2.88 11.54 16.61
CA ALA A 6 -1.48 11.95 16.77
C ALA A 6 -1.33 13.49 16.85
N ALA A 7 -2.21 14.26 16.26
CA ALA A 7 -2.22 15.71 16.33
C ALA A 7 -2.46 16.25 17.76
N LEU A 8 -3.10 15.47 18.65
CA LEU A 8 -3.28 15.84 20.06
C LEU A 8 -1.97 15.97 20.84
N CYS A 9 -0.86 15.40 20.31
CA CYS A 9 0.46 15.65 20.87
C CYS A 9 0.82 17.14 20.87
N ASN A 10 0.44 17.88 19.82
CA ASN A 10 0.67 19.32 19.76
C ASN A 10 -0.20 20.08 20.77
N LEU A 11 -1.44 19.62 21.00
CA LEU A 11 -2.29 20.19 22.05
C LEU A 11 -1.66 20.04 23.44
N GLN A 12 -1.13 18.87 23.76
CA GLN A 12 -0.45 18.66 25.05
C GLN A 12 0.81 19.54 25.18
N ARG A 13 1.59 19.65 24.11
CA ARG A 13 2.78 20.52 24.09
C ARG A 13 2.43 21.99 24.31
N LEU A 14 1.31 22.47 23.77
CA LEU A 14 0.81 23.82 24.06
C LEU A 14 0.54 23.99 25.56
N CYS A 15 -0.14 23.04 26.18
CA CYS A 15 -0.39 23.06 27.62
C CYS A 15 0.91 23.11 28.42
N ASP A 16 1.88 22.24 28.11
CA ASP A 16 3.16 22.16 28.80
C ASP A 16 3.95 23.48 28.75
N TYR A 17 3.94 24.16 27.60
CA TYR A 17 4.60 25.46 27.46
C TYR A 17 3.87 26.57 28.21
N ILE A 18 2.53 26.56 28.22
CA ILE A 18 1.75 27.54 28.97
C ILE A 18 1.93 27.35 30.48
N GLU A 19 1.95 26.10 30.97
CA GLU A 19 2.26 25.76 32.35
C GLU A 19 3.68 26.24 32.77
N SER A 20 4.60 26.29 31.80
CA SER A 20 5.95 26.83 32.02
C SER A 20 6.01 28.38 32.05
N GLY A 21 4.89 29.07 31.85
CA GLY A 21 4.75 30.52 31.95
C GLY A 21 4.69 31.27 30.64
N LEU A 22 4.58 30.59 29.50
CA LEU A 22 4.40 31.23 28.20
C LEU A 22 2.92 31.59 27.96
N THR A 23 2.70 32.65 27.18
CA THR A 23 1.36 32.94 26.65
C THR A 23 0.98 31.91 25.56
N PHE A 24 -0.33 31.79 25.27
CA PHE A 24 -0.81 30.93 24.21
C PHE A 24 -0.10 31.17 22.86
N ASN A 25 0.05 32.44 22.47
CA ASN A 25 0.70 32.80 21.19
C ASN A 25 2.18 32.39 21.18
N GLN A 26 2.91 32.58 22.30
CA GLN A 26 4.30 32.17 22.41
C GLN A 26 4.43 30.64 22.34
N ALA A 27 3.57 29.92 23.05
CA ALA A 27 3.52 28.45 23.02
C ALA A 27 3.19 27.94 21.62
N MET A 28 2.23 28.57 20.93
CA MET A 28 1.84 28.21 19.55
C MET A 28 3.03 28.36 18.60
N GLU A 29 3.78 29.45 18.64
CA GLU A 29 4.95 29.64 17.78
C GLU A 29 6.04 28.59 18.03
N LEU A 30 6.30 28.22 19.31
CA LEU A 30 7.26 27.19 19.64
C LEU A 30 6.81 25.80 19.15
N VAL A 31 5.52 25.46 19.33
CA VAL A 31 4.97 24.20 18.87
C VAL A 31 5.03 24.11 17.35
N ARG A 32 4.59 25.17 16.65
CA ARG A 32 4.65 25.23 15.19
C ARG A 32 6.05 25.08 14.65
N ALA A 33 7.00 25.89 15.15
CA ALA A 33 8.38 25.92 14.68
C ALA A 33 9.13 24.59 14.88
N SER A 34 8.63 23.73 15.77
CA SER A 34 9.24 22.43 16.10
C SER A 34 8.36 21.23 15.74
N SER A 35 7.36 21.42 14.89
CA SER A 35 6.42 20.37 14.49
C SER A 35 6.30 20.27 12.97
N LEU A 36 6.29 19.01 12.52
CA LEU A 36 5.99 18.60 11.15
C LEU A 36 4.74 17.72 11.17
N TYR A 37 3.83 17.95 10.24
CA TYR A 37 2.67 17.08 9.99
C TYR A 37 2.90 16.24 8.74
N THR A 38 2.84 14.92 8.89
CA THR A 38 2.88 13.98 7.77
C THR A 38 1.47 13.43 7.52
N VAL A 39 0.92 13.74 6.36
CA VAL A 39 -0.36 13.22 5.92
C VAL A 39 -0.16 11.93 5.13
N HIS A 40 -0.89 10.86 5.46
CA HIS A 40 -0.72 9.54 4.87
C HIS A 40 -1.88 9.12 3.94
N THR A 41 -2.93 9.92 3.81
CA THR A 41 -4.09 9.58 2.99
C THR A 41 -4.76 10.79 2.38
N PRO A 42 -5.16 10.73 1.09
CA PRO A 42 -6.04 11.72 0.50
C PRO A 42 -7.54 11.41 0.74
N VAL A 43 -7.85 10.28 1.39
CA VAL A 43 -9.23 9.81 1.59
C VAL A 43 -9.84 10.50 2.81
N PRO A 44 -11.01 11.18 2.66
CA PRO A 44 -11.63 11.96 3.74
C PRO A 44 -11.85 11.22 5.05
N ALA A 45 -12.15 9.92 5.00
CA ALA A 45 -12.36 9.09 6.19
C ALA A 45 -11.11 8.93 7.08
N GLY A 46 -9.91 9.28 6.58
CA GLY A 46 -8.67 9.22 7.35
C GLY A 46 -8.34 10.50 8.12
N HIS A 47 -9.14 11.58 7.98
CA HIS A 47 -8.82 12.88 8.57
C HIS A 47 -9.48 13.14 9.92
N ASP A 48 -10.34 12.26 10.40
CA ASP A 48 -11.08 12.34 11.67
C ASP A 48 -11.79 13.69 11.90
N TYR A 49 -13.12 13.65 11.77
CA TYR A 49 -13.99 14.80 11.98
C TYR A 49 -14.88 14.58 13.20
N PHE A 50 -14.92 15.55 14.10
CA PHE A 50 -15.74 15.49 15.32
C PHE A 50 -16.75 16.61 15.33
N ASP A 51 -18.01 16.25 15.63
CA ASP A 51 -19.04 17.24 15.92
C ASP A 51 -18.68 18.00 17.21
N GLU A 52 -19.03 19.28 17.27
CA GLU A 52 -18.64 20.17 18.37
C GLU A 52 -19.11 19.64 19.74
N GLU A 53 -20.32 19.08 19.81
CA GLU A 53 -20.86 18.48 21.04
C GLU A 53 -19.99 17.31 21.54
N LEU A 54 -19.64 16.39 20.63
CA LEU A 54 -18.80 15.24 20.98
C LEU A 54 -17.39 15.69 21.37
N PHE A 55 -16.82 16.63 20.63
CA PHE A 55 -15.48 17.16 20.91
C PHE A 55 -15.45 17.88 22.27
N GLY A 56 -16.47 18.69 22.56
CA GLY A 56 -16.61 19.41 23.83
C GLY A 56 -16.75 18.50 25.04
N LYS A 57 -17.37 17.34 24.88
CA LYS A 57 -17.49 16.36 25.97
C LYS A 57 -16.12 15.88 26.50
N TYR A 58 -15.12 15.77 25.63
CA TYR A 58 -13.79 15.27 26.00
C TYR A 58 -12.73 16.38 26.10
N MET A 59 -12.92 17.49 25.39
CA MET A 59 -11.93 18.57 25.28
C MET A 59 -12.38 19.88 25.93
N GLY A 60 -13.53 19.90 26.62
CA GLY A 60 -14.12 21.12 27.20
C GLY A 60 -13.25 21.86 28.21
N ASP A 61 -12.34 21.17 28.89
CA ASP A 61 -11.42 21.76 29.87
C ASP A 61 -10.16 22.42 29.27
N TYR A 62 -9.86 22.14 27.97
CA TYR A 62 -8.64 22.62 27.34
C TYR A 62 -8.60 24.12 27.11
N PRO A 63 -9.67 24.83 26.73
CA PRO A 63 -9.64 26.29 26.59
C PRO A 63 -9.14 27.00 27.83
N ALA A 64 -9.59 26.57 29.02
CA ALA A 64 -9.12 27.13 30.29
C ALA A 64 -7.63 26.89 30.53
N LYS A 65 -7.10 25.70 30.17
CA LYS A 65 -5.66 25.38 30.25
C LYS A 65 -4.83 26.19 29.29
N LEU A 66 -5.40 26.52 28.13
CA LEU A 66 -4.73 27.28 27.06
C LEU A 66 -4.87 28.81 27.27
N GLY A 67 -5.79 29.26 28.12
CA GLY A 67 -6.07 30.68 28.33
C GLY A 67 -6.79 31.34 27.12
N ILE A 68 -7.58 30.58 26.38
CA ILE A 68 -8.34 31.04 25.19
C ILE A 68 -9.83 30.70 25.36
N SER A 69 -10.67 31.27 24.49
CA SER A 69 -12.08 30.93 24.43
C SER A 69 -12.34 29.56 23.79
N TRP A 70 -13.55 29.02 23.98
CA TRP A 70 -13.99 27.80 23.27
C TRP A 70 -14.00 28.01 21.75
N ASP A 71 -14.47 29.15 21.28
CA ASP A 71 -14.55 29.46 19.84
C ASP A 71 -13.16 29.50 19.20
N GLU A 72 -12.18 30.10 19.86
CA GLU A 72 -10.77 30.07 19.40
C GLU A 72 -10.22 28.63 19.36
N PHE A 73 -10.52 27.83 20.37
CA PHE A 73 -10.05 26.44 20.43
C PHE A 73 -10.64 25.58 19.33
N ILE A 74 -11.98 25.59 19.19
CA ILE A 74 -12.66 24.78 18.17
C ILE A 74 -12.32 25.27 16.75
N GLY A 75 -12.11 26.60 16.58
CA GLY A 75 -11.68 27.23 15.33
C GLY A 75 -10.35 26.70 14.80
N MET A 76 -9.45 26.22 15.67
CA MET A 76 -8.17 25.64 15.23
C MET A 76 -8.35 24.37 14.38
N GLY A 77 -9.46 23.69 14.49
CA GLY A 77 -9.79 22.51 13.67
C GLY A 77 -10.73 22.79 12.51
N ARG A 78 -11.04 24.05 12.22
CA ARG A 78 -11.94 24.48 11.14
C ARG A 78 -11.16 25.16 10.01
N THR A 79 -11.57 24.94 8.78
CA THR A 79 -11.01 25.64 7.60
C THR A 79 -11.33 27.13 7.65
N ASN A 80 -12.56 27.46 8.03
CA ASN A 80 -12.97 28.80 8.43
C ASN A 80 -13.28 28.79 9.93
N PRO A 81 -12.43 29.39 10.79
CA PRO A 81 -12.65 29.40 12.24
C PRO A 81 -14.03 29.92 12.67
N ASP A 82 -14.61 30.85 11.91
CA ASP A 82 -15.88 31.49 12.21
C ASP A 82 -17.10 30.70 11.67
N ASP A 83 -16.88 29.61 10.94
CA ASP A 83 -17.98 28.78 10.42
C ASP A 83 -18.37 27.69 11.42
N HIS A 84 -19.39 27.98 12.22
CA HIS A 84 -19.94 27.05 13.21
C HIS A 84 -20.62 25.81 12.62
N SER A 85 -20.82 25.73 11.30
CA SER A 85 -21.30 24.52 10.62
C SER A 85 -20.20 23.50 10.33
N GLU A 86 -18.93 23.93 10.35
CA GLU A 86 -17.78 23.04 10.16
C GLU A 86 -17.53 22.23 11.44
N ARG A 87 -17.30 20.93 11.25
CA ARG A 87 -16.83 20.02 12.31
C ARG A 87 -15.33 20.27 12.59
N PHE A 88 -14.90 19.94 13.79
CA PHE A 88 -13.46 19.91 14.12
C PHE A 88 -12.78 18.82 13.33
N CYS A 89 -11.80 19.19 12.49
CA CYS A 89 -10.97 18.28 11.70
C CYS A 89 -9.58 18.17 12.29
N MET A 90 -9.15 16.95 12.63
CA MET A 90 -7.84 16.70 13.22
C MET A 90 -6.70 17.07 12.27
N SER A 91 -6.88 16.89 10.95
CA SER A 91 -5.87 17.29 9.97
C SER A 91 -5.75 18.81 9.81
N THR A 92 -6.87 19.53 9.89
CA THR A 92 -6.84 21.01 9.93
C THR A 92 -6.12 21.49 11.19
N PHE A 93 -6.42 20.91 12.34
CA PHE A 93 -5.71 21.20 13.58
C PHE A 93 -4.20 20.91 13.47
N ALA A 94 -3.82 19.79 12.87
CA ALA A 94 -2.42 19.46 12.62
C ALA A 94 -1.73 20.50 11.71
N CYS A 95 -2.37 20.90 10.60
CA CYS A 95 -1.84 21.96 9.71
C CYS A 95 -1.66 23.28 10.45
N ASN A 96 -2.60 23.65 11.31
CA ASN A 96 -2.55 24.92 12.05
C ASN A 96 -1.51 24.92 13.18
N THR A 97 -1.10 23.75 13.68
CA THR A 97 -0.14 23.60 14.77
C THR A 97 1.23 23.07 14.32
N CYS A 98 1.45 22.91 13.03
CA CYS A 98 2.74 22.55 12.44
C CYS A 98 3.20 23.61 11.45
N GLN A 99 4.51 23.85 11.40
CA GLN A 99 5.09 24.76 10.43
C GLN A 99 5.15 24.14 9.03
N GLU A 100 5.46 22.85 8.98
CA GLU A 100 5.60 22.09 7.74
C GLU A 100 4.59 20.97 7.67
N VAL A 101 4.12 20.72 6.46
CA VAL A 101 3.22 19.61 6.13
C VAL A 101 3.81 18.85 4.95
N ASN A 102 3.86 17.53 5.01
CA ASN A 102 4.30 16.74 3.87
C ASN A 102 3.41 15.54 3.57
N GLY A 103 3.23 15.29 2.27
CA GLY A 103 2.71 14.02 1.76
C GLY A 103 3.80 12.96 1.75
N VAL A 104 3.42 11.71 1.43
CA VAL A 104 4.29 10.52 1.52
C VAL A 104 4.70 9.94 0.16
N SER A 105 4.49 10.69 -0.90
CA SER A 105 5.04 10.56 -2.25
C SER A 105 4.91 11.87 -2.99
N LYS A 106 5.62 12.04 -4.08
CA LYS A 106 5.57 13.27 -4.90
C LYS A 106 4.15 13.59 -5.38
N LEU A 107 3.46 12.60 -5.94
CA LEU A 107 2.07 12.76 -6.38
C LEU A 107 1.16 13.11 -5.19
N HIS A 108 1.33 12.43 -4.06
CA HIS A 108 0.53 12.68 -2.86
C HIS A 108 0.79 14.08 -2.27
N GLY A 109 2.01 14.59 -2.35
CA GLY A 109 2.30 15.98 -2.02
C GLY A 109 1.44 16.96 -2.83
N TRP A 110 1.36 16.79 -4.15
CA TRP A 110 0.52 17.63 -5.01
C TRP A 110 -0.98 17.47 -4.73
N VAL A 111 -1.42 16.26 -4.42
CA VAL A 111 -2.82 16.01 -4.00
C VAL A 111 -3.10 16.72 -2.68
N SER A 112 -2.17 16.65 -1.73
CA SER A 112 -2.29 17.29 -0.41
C SER A 112 -2.25 18.81 -0.49
N GLN A 113 -1.45 19.39 -1.39
CA GLN A 113 -1.48 20.82 -1.68
C GLN A 113 -2.88 21.31 -2.06
N LYS A 114 -3.55 20.57 -2.96
CA LYS A 114 -4.92 20.90 -3.38
C LYS A 114 -5.94 20.66 -2.27
N MET A 115 -5.77 19.57 -1.51
CA MET A 115 -6.68 19.20 -0.42
C MET A 115 -6.68 20.24 0.70
N PHE A 116 -5.52 20.74 1.06
CA PHE A 116 -5.37 21.74 2.12
C PHE A 116 -5.33 23.20 1.64
N ALA A 117 -5.45 23.45 0.34
CA ALA A 117 -5.46 24.81 -0.22
C ALA A 117 -6.40 25.80 0.49
N PRO A 118 -7.61 25.39 0.95
CA PRO A 118 -8.50 26.30 1.67
C PRO A 118 -7.93 26.88 2.97
N LEU A 119 -6.89 26.27 3.56
CA LEU A 119 -6.22 26.77 4.77
C LEU A 119 -5.28 27.93 4.48
N TRP A 120 -4.77 28.04 3.26
CA TRP A 120 -3.86 29.10 2.82
C TRP A 120 -4.58 30.06 1.87
N LYS A 121 -5.50 30.86 2.42
CA LYS A 121 -6.27 31.83 1.64
C LYS A 121 -5.34 32.84 0.95
N GLY A 122 -5.53 33.02 -0.36
CA GLY A 122 -4.74 33.94 -1.16
C GLY A 122 -3.49 33.37 -1.82
N TYR A 123 -3.20 32.10 -1.60
CA TYR A 123 -2.14 31.36 -2.26
C TYR A 123 -2.70 30.38 -3.28
N PHE A 124 -1.96 30.13 -4.37
CA PHE A 124 -2.25 28.97 -5.22
C PHE A 124 -1.89 27.67 -4.48
N PRO A 125 -2.52 26.54 -4.82
CA PRO A 125 -2.23 25.27 -4.15
C PRO A 125 -0.74 24.90 -4.13
N GLU A 126 -0.02 25.18 -5.21
CA GLU A 126 1.41 24.94 -5.37
C GLU A 126 2.33 25.86 -4.57
N GLU A 127 1.79 26.94 -4.01
CA GLU A 127 2.52 27.92 -3.20
C GLU A 127 2.37 27.68 -1.69
N ASN A 128 1.47 26.77 -1.29
CA ASN A 128 1.25 26.50 0.13
C ASN A 128 2.41 25.68 0.75
N ALA A 129 2.43 25.60 2.09
CA ALA A 129 3.51 24.98 2.84
C ALA A 129 3.50 23.45 2.81
N VAL A 130 2.84 22.80 1.83
CA VAL A 130 2.76 21.34 1.72
C VAL A 130 3.81 20.83 0.74
N GLY A 131 4.79 20.12 1.27
CA GLY A 131 5.80 19.40 0.51
C GLY A 131 5.52 17.90 0.42
N TYR A 132 6.57 17.15 0.13
CA TYR A 132 6.52 15.68 0.20
C TYR A 132 7.87 15.10 0.62
N VAL A 133 7.80 13.95 1.28
CA VAL A 133 8.94 13.05 1.50
C VAL A 133 8.43 11.66 1.16
N THR A 134 8.96 11.06 0.10
CA THR A 134 8.51 9.75 -0.35
C THR A 134 8.87 8.69 0.70
N ASN A 135 7.90 7.88 1.09
CA ASN A 135 8.11 6.79 2.04
C ASN A 135 9.15 5.80 1.50
N GLY A 136 9.91 5.25 2.42
CA GLY A 136 10.74 4.09 2.19
C GLY A 136 10.37 2.94 3.11
N VAL A 137 11.10 1.85 3.00
CA VAL A 137 10.93 0.66 3.84
C VAL A 137 12.26 0.22 4.42
N HIS A 138 12.21 -0.41 5.58
CA HIS A 138 13.41 -0.86 6.27
C HIS A 138 13.91 -2.17 5.66
N LEU A 139 14.98 -2.09 4.85
CA LEU A 139 15.56 -3.22 4.11
C LEU A 139 15.80 -4.43 5.02
N PRO A 140 16.48 -4.32 6.19
CA PRO A 140 16.76 -5.48 7.04
C PRO A 140 15.50 -6.19 7.58
N THR A 141 14.38 -5.49 7.69
CA THR A 141 13.11 -6.10 8.15
C THR A 141 12.43 -6.89 7.05
N TRP A 142 12.42 -6.37 5.83
CA TRP A 142 11.58 -6.90 4.75
C TRP A 142 12.31 -7.82 3.78
N THR A 143 13.63 -7.74 3.70
CA THR A 143 14.43 -8.62 2.85
C THR A 143 14.48 -10.03 3.42
N ALA A 144 14.16 -11.02 2.60
CA ALA A 144 14.22 -12.43 2.96
C ALA A 144 15.67 -12.88 3.16
N THR A 145 15.86 -13.91 4.00
CA THR A 145 17.19 -14.45 4.33
C THR A 145 17.95 -14.94 3.10
N GLU A 146 17.24 -15.45 2.10
CA GLU A 146 17.81 -15.92 0.84
C GLU A 146 18.46 -14.75 0.06
N TRP A 147 17.79 -13.61 -0.03
CA TRP A 147 18.36 -12.41 -0.64
C TRP A 147 19.51 -11.80 0.17
N ARG A 148 19.42 -11.84 1.51
CA ARG A 148 20.55 -11.38 2.34
C ARG A 148 21.82 -12.13 2.03
N LYS A 149 21.75 -13.45 1.82
CA LYS A 149 22.92 -14.26 1.42
C LYS A 149 23.51 -13.80 0.08
N VAL A 150 22.67 -13.42 -0.87
CA VAL A 150 23.12 -12.86 -2.15
C VAL A 150 23.77 -11.49 -1.92
N TYR A 151 23.16 -10.63 -1.13
CA TYR A 151 23.74 -9.33 -0.79
C TYR A 151 25.07 -9.46 -0.03
N ASP A 152 25.16 -10.33 0.97
CA ASP A 152 26.39 -10.59 1.72
C ASP A 152 27.53 -11.12 0.83
N LYS A 153 27.19 -11.78 -0.29
CA LYS A 153 28.18 -12.37 -1.21
C LYS A 153 28.68 -11.39 -2.28
N TYR A 154 27.83 -10.51 -2.78
CA TYR A 154 28.11 -9.69 -3.96
C TYR A 154 28.18 -8.19 -3.71
N PHE A 155 27.59 -7.71 -2.59
CA PHE A 155 27.51 -6.29 -2.25
C PHE A 155 28.53 -5.94 -1.19
N ASP A 156 28.82 -4.65 -1.06
CA ASP A 156 29.68 -4.14 -0.01
C ASP A 156 29.08 -4.40 1.39
N GLU A 157 29.96 -4.63 2.40
CA GLU A 157 29.54 -4.93 3.78
C GLU A 157 28.64 -3.84 4.40
N SER A 158 28.76 -2.59 3.94
CA SER A 158 27.94 -1.47 4.40
C SER A 158 26.51 -1.50 3.86
N PHE A 159 26.22 -2.28 2.80
CA PHE A 159 24.93 -2.26 2.08
C PHE A 159 23.72 -2.46 2.99
N MET A 160 23.78 -3.40 3.92
CA MET A 160 22.63 -3.66 4.82
C MET A 160 22.39 -2.53 5.83
N GLY A 161 23.36 -1.66 6.06
CA GLY A 161 23.26 -0.51 6.97
C GLY A 161 22.89 0.80 6.24
N ASP A 162 23.33 0.98 5.00
CA ASP A 162 23.09 2.18 4.22
C ASP A 162 22.92 1.86 2.73
N GLN A 163 21.74 2.11 2.21
CA GLN A 163 21.36 1.89 0.81
C GLN A 163 21.22 3.21 0.03
N SER A 164 21.59 4.35 0.62
CA SER A 164 21.40 5.68 0.03
C SER A 164 22.30 5.96 -1.18
N ASN A 165 23.42 5.25 -1.29
CA ASN A 165 24.31 5.36 -2.43
C ASN A 165 23.79 4.51 -3.60
N GLU A 166 23.28 5.18 -4.65
CA GLU A 166 22.74 4.49 -5.84
C GLU A 166 23.74 3.54 -6.50
N SER A 167 25.05 3.89 -6.49
CA SER A 167 26.08 3.07 -7.15
C SER A 167 26.27 1.70 -6.51
N ILE A 168 25.96 1.54 -5.23
CA ILE A 168 26.11 0.27 -4.52
C ILE A 168 25.16 -0.81 -5.08
N TRP A 169 24.00 -0.38 -5.61
CA TRP A 169 23.02 -1.28 -6.21
C TRP A 169 23.50 -1.91 -7.52
N HIS A 170 24.46 -1.32 -8.21
CA HIS A 170 25.04 -1.89 -9.42
C HIS A 170 25.73 -3.25 -9.18
N ALA A 171 26.03 -3.59 -7.93
CA ALA A 171 26.56 -4.90 -7.58
C ALA A 171 25.60 -6.06 -7.97
N ILE A 172 24.30 -5.79 -8.17
CA ILE A 172 23.33 -6.80 -8.63
C ILE A 172 23.71 -7.38 -10.00
N TYR A 173 24.35 -6.60 -10.88
CA TYR A 173 24.77 -7.06 -12.20
C TYR A 173 25.92 -8.07 -12.15
N ASN A 174 26.56 -8.27 -11.00
CA ASN A 174 27.55 -9.30 -10.78
C ASN A 174 26.95 -10.64 -10.34
N VAL A 175 25.67 -10.67 -10.00
CA VAL A 175 24.97 -11.89 -9.59
C VAL A 175 24.59 -12.69 -10.83
N PRO A 176 24.96 -13.97 -10.94
CA PRO A 176 24.56 -14.81 -12.06
C PRO A 176 23.03 -14.94 -12.15
N ASP A 177 22.48 -14.88 -13.36
CA ASP A 177 21.03 -14.99 -13.62
C ASP A 177 20.42 -16.24 -13.00
N ALA A 178 21.12 -17.37 -13.09
CA ALA A 178 20.71 -18.62 -12.47
C ALA A 178 20.56 -18.49 -10.94
N GLU A 179 21.46 -17.79 -10.25
CA GLU A 179 21.40 -17.60 -8.80
C GLU A 179 20.24 -16.69 -8.40
N ILE A 180 19.92 -15.67 -9.20
CA ILE A 180 18.73 -14.82 -9.02
C ILE A 180 17.46 -15.69 -9.14
N TRP A 181 17.37 -16.49 -10.21
CA TRP A 181 16.23 -17.37 -10.44
C TRP A 181 16.05 -18.41 -9.33
N GLU A 182 17.14 -19.08 -8.91
CA GLU A 182 17.12 -20.05 -7.83
C GLU A 182 16.69 -19.43 -6.51
N THR A 183 17.16 -18.23 -6.19
CA THR A 183 16.74 -17.47 -5.00
C THR A 183 15.25 -17.20 -5.02
N ARG A 184 14.71 -16.76 -6.16
CA ARG A 184 13.27 -16.54 -6.35
C ARG A 184 12.47 -17.84 -6.18
N MET A 185 12.93 -18.93 -6.79
CA MET A 185 12.28 -20.25 -6.68
C MET A 185 12.31 -20.78 -5.25
N ALA A 186 13.40 -20.60 -4.52
CA ALA A 186 13.49 -20.99 -3.11
C ALA A 186 12.47 -20.25 -2.23
N LEU A 187 12.29 -18.94 -2.45
CA LEU A 187 11.32 -18.12 -1.74
C LEU A 187 9.88 -18.51 -2.10
N LYS A 188 9.60 -18.80 -3.35
CA LYS A 188 8.31 -19.32 -3.80
C LYS A 188 7.97 -20.66 -3.13
N GLN A 189 8.90 -21.60 -3.08
CA GLN A 189 8.72 -22.88 -2.38
C GLN A 189 8.44 -22.67 -0.88
N LYS A 190 9.12 -21.73 -0.26
CA LYS A 190 8.95 -21.36 1.13
C LYS A 190 7.55 -20.78 1.42
N LEU A 191 7.02 -19.96 0.48
CA LEU A 191 5.63 -19.48 0.53
C LEU A 191 4.64 -20.62 0.41
N ILE A 192 4.80 -21.51 -0.57
CA ILE A 192 3.91 -22.66 -0.78
C ILE A 192 3.89 -23.56 0.47
N LYS A 193 5.05 -23.87 1.03
CA LYS A 193 5.14 -24.66 2.26
C LYS A 193 4.40 -23.99 3.41
N TYR A 194 4.61 -22.68 3.60
CA TYR A 194 3.91 -21.91 4.63
C TYR A 194 2.38 -21.95 4.45
N ILE A 195 1.91 -21.77 3.21
CA ILE A 195 0.48 -21.84 2.90
C ILE A 195 -0.05 -23.24 3.25
N ARG A 196 0.61 -24.30 2.84
CA ARG A 196 0.20 -25.70 3.15
C ARG A 196 0.12 -25.92 4.66
N ASP A 197 1.15 -25.50 5.41
CA ASP A 197 1.23 -25.72 6.86
C ASP A 197 0.16 -24.93 7.64
N LYS A 198 -0.06 -23.67 7.26
CA LYS A 198 -1.01 -22.78 7.96
C LYS A 198 -2.45 -23.10 7.59
N PHE A 199 -2.75 -23.20 6.30
CA PHE A 199 -4.13 -23.27 5.83
C PHE A 199 -4.76 -24.64 5.97
N THR A 200 -4.00 -25.72 5.89
CA THR A 200 -4.51 -27.05 6.20
C THR A 200 -5.13 -27.08 7.60
N LYS A 201 -4.43 -26.56 8.59
CA LYS A 201 -4.91 -26.52 9.98
C LYS A 201 -6.12 -25.59 10.15
N GLN A 202 -6.10 -24.44 9.51
CA GLN A 202 -7.13 -23.42 9.66
C GLN A 202 -8.43 -23.85 8.97
N TRP A 203 -8.36 -24.35 7.76
CA TRP A 203 -9.54 -24.81 7.02
C TRP A 203 -10.18 -26.04 7.67
N LEU A 204 -9.41 -26.93 8.24
CA LEU A 204 -9.94 -28.04 9.02
C LEU A 204 -10.69 -27.55 10.27
N ARG A 205 -10.22 -26.49 10.93
CA ARG A 205 -10.92 -25.88 12.08
C ARG A 205 -12.22 -25.21 11.68
N ASN A 206 -12.26 -24.56 10.51
CA ASN A 206 -13.42 -23.81 10.01
C ASN A 206 -14.46 -24.72 9.31
N GLN A 207 -14.42 -26.02 9.55
CA GLN A 207 -15.35 -27.01 9.00
C GLN A 207 -15.46 -26.98 7.45
N GLY A 208 -14.39 -26.59 6.77
CA GLY A 208 -14.31 -26.77 5.32
C GLY A 208 -14.37 -28.25 4.95
N ASP A 209 -14.91 -28.55 3.76
CA ASP A 209 -14.83 -29.89 3.21
C ASP A 209 -13.36 -30.32 3.07
N PRO A 210 -12.88 -31.34 3.82
CA PRO A 210 -11.47 -31.76 3.77
C PRO A 210 -11.01 -32.12 2.36
N ALA A 211 -11.88 -32.71 1.54
CA ALA A 211 -11.55 -33.04 0.16
C ALA A 211 -11.25 -31.82 -0.70
N LYS A 212 -11.99 -30.71 -0.49
CA LYS A 212 -11.71 -29.44 -1.16
C LYS A 212 -10.39 -28.83 -0.69
N VAL A 213 -10.08 -28.90 0.60
CA VAL A 213 -8.79 -28.42 1.15
C VAL A 213 -7.64 -29.13 0.49
N VAL A 214 -7.68 -30.48 0.45
CA VAL A 214 -6.67 -31.29 -0.22
C VAL A 214 -6.56 -30.92 -1.70
N SER A 215 -7.70 -30.84 -2.40
CA SER A 215 -7.73 -30.47 -3.82
C SER A 215 -7.11 -29.09 -4.09
N ILE A 216 -7.33 -28.09 -3.24
CA ILE A 216 -6.72 -26.76 -3.42
C ILE A 216 -5.19 -26.86 -3.22
N LEU A 217 -4.75 -27.52 -2.16
CA LEU A 217 -3.33 -27.66 -1.83
C LEU A 217 -2.53 -28.44 -2.88
N GLU A 218 -3.14 -29.48 -3.47
CA GLU A 218 -2.54 -30.27 -4.56
C GLU A 218 -2.44 -29.47 -5.87
N ARG A 219 -3.34 -28.54 -6.10
CA ARG A 219 -3.36 -27.69 -7.31
C ARG A 219 -2.39 -26.49 -7.25
N ILE A 220 -1.79 -26.20 -6.10
CA ILE A 220 -0.74 -25.16 -6.01
C ILE A 220 0.49 -25.67 -6.76
N ASN A 221 0.61 -25.25 -8.01
CA ASN A 221 1.72 -25.60 -8.88
C ASN A 221 2.92 -24.67 -8.59
N PRO A 222 4.06 -25.19 -8.11
CA PRO A 222 5.25 -24.36 -7.83
C PRO A 222 5.84 -23.71 -9.09
N ASN A 223 5.54 -24.25 -10.26
CA ASN A 223 6.00 -23.69 -11.52
C ASN A 223 5.05 -22.64 -12.12
N ALA A 224 3.88 -22.42 -11.53
CA ALA A 224 2.97 -21.38 -11.99
C ALA A 224 3.53 -19.97 -11.71
N LEU A 225 3.15 -19.01 -12.54
CA LEU A 225 3.33 -17.59 -12.26
C LEU A 225 2.42 -17.20 -11.10
N MET A 226 2.98 -16.74 -10.00
CA MET A 226 2.23 -16.39 -8.79
C MET A 226 2.09 -14.88 -8.63
N ILE A 227 0.85 -14.42 -8.51
CA ILE A 227 0.51 -12.99 -8.40
C ILE A 227 -0.17 -12.75 -7.06
N GLY A 228 0.32 -11.79 -6.29
CA GLY A 228 -0.24 -11.41 -4.99
C GLY A 228 -0.99 -10.08 -5.05
N PHE A 229 -2.22 -10.06 -4.52
CA PHE A 229 -2.98 -8.87 -4.21
C PHE A 229 -3.32 -8.91 -2.70
N CYS A 230 -2.48 -8.29 -1.89
CA CYS A 230 -2.56 -8.44 -0.43
C CYS A 230 -2.50 -7.07 0.25
N ARG A 231 -3.67 -6.61 0.73
CA ARG A 231 -3.82 -5.27 1.30
C ARG A 231 -5.16 -5.10 2.01
N ARG A 232 -5.33 -3.99 2.71
CA ARG A 232 -6.64 -3.62 3.24
C ARG A 232 -7.65 -3.54 2.09
N PHE A 233 -8.80 -4.19 2.26
CA PHE A 233 -9.90 -4.09 1.32
C PHE A 233 -10.66 -2.79 1.55
N ALA A 234 -10.55 -1.89 0.60
CA ALA A 234 -11.31 -0.65 0.48
C ALA A 234 -11.66 -0.46 -0.99
N THR A 235 -12.76 0.22 -1.28
CA THR A 235 -13.32 0.34 -2.64
C THR A 235 -12.31 0.90 -3.63
N TYR A 236 -11.57 1.95 -3.24
CA TYR A 236 -10.60 2.60 -4.12
C TYR A 236 -9.40 1.72 -4.50
N LYS A 237 -9.14 0.64 -3.75
CA LYS A 237 -8.08 -0.31 -4.06
C LYS A 237 -8.45 -1.30 -5.16
N ARG A 238 -9.72 -1.32 -5.55
CA ARG A 238 -10.28 -2.00 -6.71
C ARG A 238 -9.90 -3.48 -6.84
N ALA A 239 -10.00 -4.23 -5.74
CA ALA A 239 -9.76 -5.68 -5.76
C ALA A 239 -10.67 -6.44 -6.75
N HIS A 240 -11.77 -5.82 -7.19
CA HIS A 240 -12.73 -6.38 -8.13
C HIS A 240 -12.27 -6.40 -9.59
N LEU A 241 -11.27 -5.60 -9.98
CA LEU A 241 -10.88 -5.45 -11.39
C LEU A 241 -10.58 -6.78 -12.07
N LEU A 242 -9.87 -7.67 -11.41
CA LEU A 242 -9.53 -8.99 -11.96
C LEU A 242 -10.77 -9.87 -12.24
N PHE A 243 -11.93 -9.52 -11.69
CA PHE A 243 -13.15 -10.32 -11.77
C PHE A 243 -14.23 -9.67 -12.67
N THR A 244 -13.87 -8.69 -13.47
CA THR A 244 -14.80 -8.03 -14.41
C THR A 244 -15.12 -8.91 -15.61
N ASP A 245 -14.20 -9.78 -16.02
CA ASP A 245 -14.38 -10.76 -17.09
C ASP A 245 -13.90 -12.14 -16.62
N LEU A 246 -14.82 -12.91 -16.06
CA LEU A 246 -14.50 -14.23 -15.50
C LEU A 246 -14.16 -15.26 -16.58
N GLU A 247 -14.70 -15.15 -17.80
CA GLU A 247 -14.40 -16.07 -18.89
C GLU A 247 -12.96 -15.89 -19.39
N ARG A 248 -12.52 -14.63 -19.48
CA ARG A 248 -11.14 -14.32 -19.86
C ARG A 248 -10.17 -14.74 -18.76
N LEU A 249 -10.51 -14.45 -17.49
CA LEU A 249 -9.72 -14.87 -16.33
C LEU A 249 -9.58 -16.40 -16.27
N GLU A 250 -10.67 -17.15 -16.53
CA GLU A 250 -10.65 -18.60 -16.56
C GLU A 250 -9.63 -19.14 -17.57
N LYS A 251 -9.57 -18.56 -18.78
CA LYS A 251 -8.60 -18.95 -19.82
C LYS A 251 -7.17 -18.68 -19.39
N ILE A 252 -6.92 -17.57 -18.68
CA ILE A 252 -5.59 -17.21 -18.16
C ILE A 252 -5.12 -18.20 -17.10
N VAL A 253 -5.94 -18.45 -16.08
CA VAL A 253 -5.53 -19.28 -14.94
C VAL A 253 -5.50 -20.77 -15.23
N ASN A 254 -6.22 -21.22 -16.27
CA ASN A 254 -6.26 -22.63 -16.67
C ASN A 254 -5.40 -22.94 -17.91
N ASN A 255 -4.58 -22.01 -18.36
CA ASN A 255 -3.64 -22.27 -19.44
C ASN A 255 -2.62 -23.34 -19.00
N PRO A 256 -2.56 -24.52 -19.66
CA PRO A 256 -1.68 -25.61 -19.24
C PRO A 256 -0.19 -25.31 -19.47
N GLU A 257 0.14 -24.50 -20.47
CA GLU A 257 1.52 -24.14 -20.81
C GLU A 257 2.02 -22.97 -19.96
N ARG A 258 1.11 -22.09 -19.54
CA ARG A 258 1.42 -20.84 -18.81
C ARG A 258 0.50 -20.70 -17.59
N PRO A 259 0.55 -21.64 -16.62
CA PRO A 259 -0.35 -21.60 -15.48
C PRO A 259 -0.11 -20.37 -14.59
N VAL A 260 -1.20 -19.71 -14.19
CA VAL A 260 -1.17 -18.51 -13.33
C VAL A 260 -1.98 -18.78 -12.07
N LEU A 261 -1.44 -18.39 -10.92
CA LEU A 261 -2.11 -18.43 -9.61
C LEU A 261 -2.23 -17.03 -9.04
N PHE A 262 -3.38 -16.73 -8.43
CA PHE A 262 -3.60 -15.48 -7.70
C PHE A 262 -3.80 -15.74 -6.21
N PHE A 263 -3.06 -15.00 -5.40
CA PHE A 263 -3.25 -14.96 -3.96
C PHE A 263 -3.88 -13.62 -3.56
N PHE A 264 -5.02 -13.70 -2.87
CA PHE A 264 -5.68 -12.57 -2.24
C PHE A 264 -5.57 -12.70 -0.73
N SER A 265 -5.22 -11.63 -0.05
CA SER A 265 -5.22 -11.60 1.41
C SER A 265 -5.43 -10.16 1.90
N GLY A 266 -6.04 -10.01 3.06
CA GLY A 266 -6.26 -8.70 3.66
C GLY A 266 -7.47 -8.68 4.56
N LYS A 267 -7.73 -7.49 5.10
CA LYS A 267 -8.86 -7.23 6.02
C LYS A 267 -9.62 -6.00 5.55
N ALA A 268 -10.91 -5.96 5.82
CA ALA A 268 -11.73 -4.76 5.71
C ALA A 268 -11.97 -4.17 7.11
N HIS A 269 -12.16 -2.86 7.18
CA HIS A 269 -12.58 -2.24 8.43
C HIS A 269 -13.95 -2.77 8.85
N PRO A 270 -14.21 -3.01 10.16
CA PRO A 270 -15.51 -3.52 10.62
C PRO A 270 -16.71 -2.69 10.20
N ALA A 271 -16.55 -1.38 10.02
CA ALA A 271 -17.60 -0.47 9.53
C ALA A 271 -17.65 -0.35 8.01
N ASP A 272 -16.73 -0.98 7.24
CA ASP A 272 -16.68 -0.91 5.78
C ASP A 272 -17.39 -2.12 5.15
N GLY A 273 -18.72 -2.04 5.02
CA GLY A 273 -19.53 -3.08 4.40
C GLY A 273 -19.17 -3.34 2.94
N ALA A 274 -18.71 -2.33 2.20
CA ALA A 274 -18.28 -2.49 0.81
C ALA A 274 -16.98 -3.31 0.71
N GLY A 275 -16.00 -3.01 1.55
CA GLY A 275 -14.76 -3.79 1.64
C GLY A 275 -15.02 -5.24 2.07
N GLN A 276 -15.92 -5.47 3.01
CA GLN A 276 -16.35 -6.83 3.41
C GLN A 276 -17.04 -7.56 2.26
N GLY A 277 -17.88 -6.86 1.48
CA GLY A 277 -18.53 -7.39 0.28
C GLY A 277 -17.53 -7.84 -0.79
N LEU A 278 -16.43 -7.10 -0.98
CA LEU A 278 -15.34 -7.49 -1.88
C LEU A 278 -14.68 -8.80 -1.42
N ILE A 279 -14.36 -8.94 -0.14
CA ILE A 279 -13.79 -10.17 0.42
C ILE A 279 -14.73 -11.36 0.17
N LYS A 280 -16.01 -11.19 0.49
CA LYS A 280 -17.04 -12.22 0.28
C LYS A 280 -17.09 -12.65 -1.19
N ARG A 281 -17.12 -11.70 -2.11
CA ARG A 281 -17.18 -11.97 -3.56
C ARG A 281 -15.96 -12.74 -4.06
N ILE A 282 -14.76 -12.35 -3.63
CA ILE A 282 -13.53 -13.05 -4.01
C ILE A 282 -13.52 -14.48 -3.46
N PHE A 283 -13.97 -14.65 -2.22
CA PHE A 283 -14.08 -15.95 -1.59
C PHE A 283 -15.07 -16.87 -2.33
N GLU A 284 -16.23 -16.36 -2.76
CA GLU A 284 -17.19 -17.08 -3.57
C GLU A 284 -16.59 -17.51 -4.93
N ILE A 285 -15.89 -16.61 -5.62
CA ILE A 285 -15.23 -16.92 -6.89
C ILE A 285 -14.14 -17.97 -6.70
N SER A 286 -13.35 -17.89 -5.65
CA SER A 286 -12.27 -18.86 -5.37
C SER A 286 -12.77 -20.30 -5.19
N ARG A 287 -14.06 -20.48 -4.91
CA ARG A 287 -14.73 -21.78 -4.74
C ARG A 287 -15.42 -22.30 -6.00
N MET A 288 -15.49 -21.51 -7.06
CA MET A 288 -16.04 -21.96 -8.34
C MET A 288 -15.13 -23.04 -8.94
N PRO A 289 -15.69 -24.10 -9.56
CA PRO A 289 -14.89 -25.22 -10.07
C PRO A 289 -13.71 -24.84 -10.95
N GLN A 290 -13.91 -23.83 -11.82
CA GLN A 290 -12.89 -23.35 -12.76
C GLN A 290 -11.76 -22.55 -12.09
N PHE A 291 -12.01 -21.99 -10.90
CA PHE A 291 -11.05 -21.18 -10.16
C PHE A 291 -10.46 -21.87 -8.93
N LEU A 292 -10.97 -23.06 -8.59
CA LEU A 292 -10.53 -23.80 -7.43
C LEU A 292 -9.03 -24.12 -7.50
N GLY A 293 -8.25 -23.65 -6.51
CA GLY A 293 -6.80 -23.79 -6.49
C GLY A 293 -6.03 -22.90 -7.46
N LYS A 294 -6.72 -21.96 -8.15
CA LYS A 294 -6.14 -20.95 -9.05
C LYS A 294 -6.30 -19.53 -8.50
N ILE A 295 -7.44 -19.25 -7.89
CA ILE A 295 -7.72 -18.04 -7.12
C ILE A 295 -7.81 -18.46 -5.66
N ILE A 296 -6.89 -18.03 -4.83
CA ILE A 296 -6.77 -18.47 -3.45
C ILE A 296 -6.89 -17.28 -2.51
N PHE A 297 -7.89 -17.28 -1.64
CA PHE A 297 -8.01 -16.29 -0.58
C PHE A 297 -7.36 -16.82 0.70
N LEU A 298 -6.36 -16.08 1.20
CA LEU A 298 -5.61 -16.40 2.41
C LEU A 298 -6.14 -15.55 3.57
N GLU A 299 -6.73 -16.20 4.55
CA GLU A 299 -7.28 -15.57 5.75
C GLU A 299 -6.17 -15.13 6.71
N ASP A 300 -6.54 -14.30 7.71
CA ASP A 300 -5.65 -13.86 8.79
C ASP A 300 -4.36 -13.18 8.30
N TYR A 301 -4.53 -12.17 7.45
CA TYR A 301 -3.41 -11.35 6.99
C TYR A 301 -2.71 -10.69 8.19
N ASP A 302 -1.49 -11.12 8.44
CA ASP A 302 -0.59 -10.66 9.49
C ASP A 302 0.81 -10.37 8.95
N MET A 303 1.70 -9.86 9.78
CA MET A 303 3.07 -9.53 9.41
C MET A 303 3.86 -10.75 8.91
N GLN A 304 3.57 -11.95 9.44
CA GLN A 304 4.27 -13.16 9.05
C GLN A 304 3.84 -13.60 7.64
N LEU A 305 2.54 -13.59 7.36
CA LEU A 305 2.02 -13.87 6.02
C LEU A 305 2.47 -12.80 5.02
N ALA A 306 2.44 -11.52 5.42
CA ALA A 306 2.91 -10.42 4.58
C ALA A 306 4.36 -10.62 4.13
N ARG A 307 5.28 -10.94 5.04
CA ARG A 307 6.69 -11.21 4.70
C ARG A 307 6.84 -12.38 3.71
N ARG A 308 6.03 -13.43 3.85
CA ARG A 308 6.06 -14.57 2.93
C ARG A 308 5.54 -14.21 1.54
N LEU A 309 4.46 -13.41 1.48
CA LEU A 309 3.86 -13.00 0.22
C LEU A 309 4.74 -12.01 -0.55
N VAL A 310 5.24 -10.94 0.10
CA VAL A 310 6.10 -9.94 -0.58
C VAL A 310 7.44 -10.52 -1.02
N SER A 311 7.86 -11.67 -0.52
CA SER A 311 9.09 -12.35 -0.94
C SER A 311 8.85 -13.57 -1.82
N GLY A 312 7.67 -14.17 -1.80
CA GLY A 312 7.42 -15.48 -2.40
C GLY A 312 6.58 -15.50 -3.67
N VAL A 313 5.78 -14.46 -3.95
CA VAL A 313 5.07 -14.33 -5.24
C VAL A 313 6.02 -13.82 -6.33
N ASP A 314 5.66 -13.96 -7.58
CA ASP A 314 6.46 -13.44 -8.70
C ASP A 314 6.09 -12.00 -9.04
N ILE A 315 4.80 -11.67 -8.90
CA ILE A 315 4.26 -10.34 -9.15
C ILE A 315 3.48 -9.83 -7.95
N TRP A 316 3.68 -8.57 -7.64
CA TRP A 316 2.90 -7.81 -6.66
C TRP A 316 1.96 -6.86 -7.39
N MET A 317 0.65 -7.09 -7.28
CA MET A 317 -0.36 -6.34 -8.03
C MET A 317 -0.99 -5.25 -7.15
N ASN A 318 -1.02 -4.02 -7.66
CA ASN A 318 -1.66 -2.86 -7.04
C ASN A 318 -2.54 -2.12 -8.06
N THR A 319 -3.83 -2.01 -7.76
CA THR A 319 -4.81 -1.43 -8.69
C THR A 319 -5.63 -0.30 -8.08
N PRO A 320 -5.03 0.67 -7.39
CA PRO A 320 -5.80 1.75 -6.77
C PRO A 320 -6.47 2.64 -7.81
N THR A 321 -7.54 3.34 -7.39
CA THR A 321 -8.06 4.47 -8.16
C THR A 321 -7.11 5.64 -7.99
N ARG A 322 -6.40 6.03 -9.04
CA ARG A 322 -5.52 7.20 -9.01
C ARG A 322 -6.32 8.50 -8.80
N PRO A 323 -5.90 9.43 -7.94
CA PRO A 323 -4.65 9.45 -7.16
C PRO A 323 -4.87 9.13 -5.67
N LEU A 324 -5.60 8.09 -5.34
CA LEU A 324 -6.02 7.80 -3.95
C LEU A 324 -5.03 6.94 -3.16
N GLU A 325 -4.00 6.36 -3.78
CA GLU A 325 -2.92 5.68 -3.07
C GLU A 325 -1.83 6.69 -2.70
N ALA A 326 -1.70 6.97 -1.42
CA ALA A 326 -0.74 7.99 -0.96
C ALA A 326 0.73 7.57 -1.19
N SER A 327 1.07 6.33 -0.92
CA SER A 327 2.41 5.79 -1.12
C SER A 327 2.42 4.37 -1.68
N GLY A 328 1.91 3.37 -0.97
CA GLY A 328 1.88 1.97 -1.42
C GLY A 328 3.16 1.20 -1.15
N THR A 329 3.76 1.36 0.04
CA THR A 329 5.06 0.77 0.44
C THR A 329 5.16 -0.76 0.30
N SER A 330 4.05 -1.48 0.11
CA SER A 330 4.08 -2.93 -0.10
C SER A 330 4.80 -3.31 -1.41
N GLY A 331 4.72 -2.46 -2.44
CA GLY A 331 5.46 -2.63 -3.68
C GLY A 331 6.97 -2.53 -3.47
N GLU A 332 7.43 -1.56 -2.69
CA GLU A 332 8.85 -1.41 -2.31
C GLU A 332 9.37 -2.66 -1.58
N LYS A 333 8.57 -3.21 -0.65
CA LYS A 333 8.91 -4.46 0.06
C LYS A 333 9.01 -5.66 -0.88
N ALA A 334 8.17 -5.69 -1.89
CA ALA A 334 8.17 -6.74 -2.90
C ALA A 334 9.43 -6.66 -3.77
N GLU A 335 9.77 -5.49 -4.29
CA GLU A 335 10.96 -5.30 -5.13
C GLU A 335 12.27 -5.61 -4.42
N MET A 336 12.39 -5.30 -3.14
CA MET A 336 13.55 -5.70 -2.32
C MET A 336 13.80 -7.21 -2.28
N ASN A 337 12.80 -7.99 -2.66
CA ASN A 337 12.85 -9.45 -2.72
C ASN A 337 12.79 -10.00 -4.16
N GLY A 338 13.01 -9.14 -5.15
CA GLY A 338 12.92 -9.52 -6.56
C GLY A 338 11.52 -9.93 -7.01
N VAL A 339 10.49 -9.39 -6.36
CA VAL A 339 9.09 -9.53 -6.77
C VAL A 339 8.70 -8.31 -7.58
N VAL A 340 8.26 -8.52 -8.81
CA VAL A 340 8.02 -7.46 -9.78
C VAL A 340 6.67 -6.78 -9.57
N ASN A 341 6.60 -5.46 -9.67
CA ASN A 341 5.35 -4.73 -9.55
C ASN A 341 4.55 -4.70 -10.87
N LEU A 342 3.25 -4.97 -10.73
CA LEU A 342 2.21 -4.64 -11.71
C LEU A 342 1.24 -3.67 -11.04
N SER A 343 1.34 -2.38 -11.35
CA SER A 343 0.61 -1.37 -10.59
C SER A 343 0.10 -0.23 -11.47
N VAL A 344 -1.00 0.38 -11.03
CA VAL A 344 -1.36 1.73 -11.46
C VAL A 344 -0.23 2.68 -11.07
N LEU A 345 0.08 3.65 -11.94
CA LEU A 345 1.02 4.75 -11.64
C LEU A 345 0.41 5.69 -10.60
N ASP A 346 0.47 5.28 -9.34
CA ASP A 346 -0.03 6.00 -8.17
C ASP A 346 0.96 5.85 -6.99
N GLY A 347 0.90 6.76 -6.03
CA GLY A 347 1.80 6.74 -4.89
C GLY A 347 3.28 6.77 -5.31
N TRP A 348 4.10 5.93 -4.66
CA TRP A 348 5.53 5.84 -4.92
C TRP A 348 5.87 5.33 -6.33
N TRP A 349 4.98 4.51 -6.95
CA TRP A 349 5.24 3.90 -8.26
C TRP A 349 5.38 4.94 -9.39
N VAL A 350 4.82 6.15 -9.21
CA VAL A 350 5.05 7.29 -10.13
C VAL A 350 6.53 7.68 -10.19
N GLU A 351 7.25 7.51 -9.09
CA GLU A 351 8.67 7.86 -8.95
C GLU A 351 9.58 6.64 -9.18
N GLY A 352 9.14 5.46 -8.73
CA GLY A 352 9.92 4.22 -8.79
C GLY A 352 9.89 3.51 -10.13
N TYR A 353 8.81 3.63 -10.89
CA TYR A 353 8.66 2.93 -12.16
C TYR A 353 9.75 3.28 -13.16
N ARG A 354 10.33 2.25 -13.75
CA ARG A 354 11.21 2.34 -14.92
C ARG A 354 10.76 1.31 -15.95
N GLU A 355 10.88 1.66 -17.22
CA GLU A 355 10.64 0.70 -18.31
C GLU A 355 11.59 -0.49 -18.18
N GLY A 356 11.03 -1.71 -18.26
CA GLY A 356 11.79 -2.94 -18.06
C GLY A 356 11.94 -3.40 -16.61
N ALA A 357 11.48 -2.63 -15.62
CA ALA A 357 11.54 -2.98 -14.19
C ALA A 357 10.16 -3.22 -13.58
N GLY A 358 9.22 -3.71 -14.35
CA GLY A 358 7.85 -3.97 -13.95
C GLY A 358 6.83 -3.42 -14.96
N TRP A 359 5.57 -3.45 -14.58
CA TRP A 359 4.48 -3.02 -15.45
C TRP A 359 3.63 -1.93 -14.81
N ALA A 360 3.29 -0.93 -15.61
CA ALA A 360 2.44 0.18 -15.21
C ALA A 360 1.13 0.18 -16.00
N LEU A 361 0.01 0.42 -15.31
CA LEU A 361 -1.24 0.78 -15.95
C LEU A 361 -1.19 2.25 -16.38
N PRO A 362 -2.06 2.72 -17.29
CA PRO A 362 -1.97 4.07 -17.85
C PRO A 362 -1.77 5.17 -16.83
N GLU A 363 -0.86 6.09 -17.11
CA GLU A 363 -0.47 7.19 -16.22
C GLU A 363 -1.61 8.14 -15.87
N LYS A 364 -2.55 8.34 -16.82
CA LYS A 364 -3.68 9.23 -16.65
C LYS A 364 -4.99 8.48 -16.75
N ARG A 365 -5.98 8.94 -15.98
CA ARG A 365 -7.36 8.47 -16.20
C ARG A 365 -7.82 8.90 -17.58
N THR A 366 -8.29 7.92 -18.36
CA THR A 366 -8.84 8.16 -19.69
C THR A 366 -10.31 8.54 -19.60
N TYR A 367 -11.05 8.00 -18.64
CA TYR A 367 -12.46 8.25 -18.41
C TYR A 367 -12.71 8.89 -17.05
N GLN A 368 -13.65 9.85 -17.03
CA GLN A 368 -14.16 10.39 -15.75
C GLN A 368 -15.13 9.42 -15.08
N ASN A 369 -15.84 8.62 -15.86
CA ASN A 369 -16.71 7.56 -15.35
C ASN A 369 -15.86 6.41 -14.80
N GLN A 370 -16.00 6.12 -13.52
CA GLN A 370 -15.20 5.09 -12.83
C GLN A 370 -15.44 3.70 -13.45
N GLY A 371 -16.66 3.36 -13.85
CA GLY A 371 -16.97 2.06 -14.44
C GLY A 371 -16.25 1.83 -15.77
N TYR A 372 -16.17 2.85 -16.62
CA TYR A 372 -15.42 2.74 -17.88
C TYR A 372 -13.91 2.68 -17.64
N GLN A 373 -13.42 3.43 -16.65
CA GLN A 373 -12.01 3.34 -16.27
C GLN A 373 -11.66 1.96 -15.72
N ASP A 374 -12.54 1.36 -14.92
CA ASP A 374 -12.35 0.02 -14.38
C ASP A 374 -12.33 -1.04 -15.49
N GLN A 375 -13.20 -0.92 -16.49
CA GLN A 375 -13.21 -1.82 -17.65
C GLN A 375 -11.92 -1.71 -18.47
N LEU A 376 -11.43 -0.49 -18.70
CA LEU A 376 -10.17 -0.26 -19.42
C LEU A 376 -8.97 -0.84 -18.64
N ASP A 377 -8.89 -0.55 -17.36
CA ASP A 377 -7.78 -1.01 -16.51
C ASP A 377 -7.79 -2.54 -16.40
N ALA A 378 -8.97 -3.15 -16.25
CA ALA A 378 -9.10 -4.61 -16.22
C ALA A 378 -8.66 -5.24 -17.55
N ALA A 379 -9.13 -4.69 -18.69
CA ALA A 379 -8.73 -5.16 -20.01
C ALA A 379 -7.21 -5.03 -20.23
N THR A 380 -6.61 -3.96 -19.73
CA THR A 380 -5.15 -3.74 -19.78
C THR A 380 -4.42 -4.80 -18.93
N ILE A 381 -4.88 -5.09 -17.71
CA ILE A 381 -4.30 -6.15 -16.87
C ILE A 381 -4.33 -7.50 -17.58
N TYR A 382 -5.48 -7.88 -18.14
CA TYR A 382 -5.59 -9.13 -18.87
C TYR A 382 -4.66 -9.17 -20.09
N GLY A 383 -4.61 -8.07 -20.87
CA GLY A 383 -3.73 -7.97 -22.02
C GLY A 383 -2.25 -8.10 -21.67
N LEU A 384 -1.80 -7.45 -20.60
CA LEU A 384 -0.45 -7.58 -20.07
C LEU A 384 -0.14 -9.03 -19.65
N LEU A 385 -1.06 -9.67 -18.94
CA LEU A 385 -0.88 -11.06 -18.49
C LEU A 385 -0.78 -12.04 -19.66
N GLU A 386 -1.63 -11.88 -20.67
CA GLU A 386 -1.72 -12.79 -21.83
C GLU A 386 -0.53 -12.61 -22.80
N ASN A 387 -0.16 -11.37 -23.09
CA ASN A 387 0.71 -11.04 -24.21
C ASN A 387 2.15 -10.69 -23.82
N GLU A 388 2.40 -10.32 -22.56
CA GLU A 388 3.72 -9.87 -22.10
C GLU A 388 4.20 -10.69 -20.91
N ILE A 389 3.52 -10.65 -19.79
CA ILE A 389 3.99 -11.17 -18.51
C ILE A 389 4.14 -12.68 -18.50
N ALA A 390 3.07 -13.42 -18.82
CA ALA A 390 3.13 -14.88 -18.86
C ALA A 390 4.07 -15.39 -19.96
N PRO A 391 4.03 -14.88 -21.21
CA PRO A 391 5.03 -15.24 -22.21
C PRO A 391 6.48 -15.05 -21.73
N LEU A 392 6.80 -13.92 -21.14
CA LEU A 392 8.14 -13.59 -20.63
C LEU A 392 8.58 -14.58 -19.53
N TYR A 393 7.71 -14.83 -18.56
CA TYR A 393 8.03 -15.72 -17.43
C TYR A 393 8.27 -17.17 -17.87
N PHE A 394 7.50 -17.66 -18.85
CA PHE A 394 7.57 -19.05 -19.31
C PHE A 394 8.53 -19.27 -20.50
N ASN A 395 9.17 -18.21 -21.03
CA ASN A 395 10.22 -18.33 -22.03
C ASN A 395 11.53 -18.79 -21.42
N LYS A 396 11.62 -20.09 -21.07
CA LYS A 396 12.77 -20.67 -20.39
C LYS A 396 13.84 -21.14 -21.38
N ASN A 397 15.09 -20.90 -21.02
CA ASN A 397 16.25 -21.40 -21.72
C ASN A 397 16.50 -22.90 -21.45
N GLN A 398 17.61 -23.45 -21.95
CA GLN A 398 17.96 -24.87 -21.76
C GLN A 398 18.26 -25.22 -20.30
N ASP A 399 18.65 -24.25 -19.49
CA ASP A 399 18.93 -24.41 -18.05
C ASP A 399 17.68 -24.29 -17.18
N GLY A 400 16.50 -24.04 -17.80
CA GLY A 400 15.19 -24.07 -17.15
C GLY A 400 14.77 -22.77 -16.47
N TYR A 401 15.43 -21.64 -16.74
CA TYR A 401 15.03 -20.32 -16.26
C TYR A 401 14.81 -19.32 -17.41
N SER A 402 14.05 -18.25 -17.14
CA SER A 402 13.84 -17.17 -18.10
C SER A 402 14.84 -16.06 -17.87
N GLU A 403 15.77 -15.88 -18.81
CA GLU A 403 16.73 -14.79 -18.80
C GLU A 403 16.06 -13.42 -18.90
N ASP A 404 15.00 -13.32 -19.71
CA ASP A 404 14.27 -12.07 -19.87
C ASP A 404 13.48 -11.71 -18.62
N TRP A 405 12.98 -12.70 -17.87
CA TRP A 405 12.37 -12.46 -16.56
C TRP A 405 13.39 -11.97 -15.54
N VAL A 406 14.58 -12.57 -15.51
CA VAL A 406 15.64 -12.15 -14.59
C VAL A 406 16.06 -10.71 -14.82
N LYS A 407 16.05 -10.23 -16.07
CA LYS A 407 16.32 -8.81 -16.39
C LYS A 407 15.29 -7.84 -15.84
N VAL A 408 14.06 -8.30 -15.62
CA VAL A 408 12.99 -7.49 -15.01
C VAL A 408 13.09 -7.49 -13.49
N VAL A 409 13.58 -8.59 -12.92
CA VAL A 409 13.80 -8.77 -11.48
C VAL A 409 15.01 -7.96 -10.99
#